data_0a7ace9d7f5e7621503c37b4cbd2ebca
#
_entry.id   0a7ace9d7f5e7621503c37b4cbd2ebca
#
_cell.length_a   1.000
_cell.length_b   1.000
_cell.length_c   1.000
_cell.angle_alpha   90.00
_cell.angle_beta   90.00
_cell.angle_gamma   90.00
#
_symmetry.space_group_name_H-M   'P 1'
#
loop_
_entity.id
_entity.type
_entity.pdbx_description
1 polymer ?
#
loop_
_entity_poly.entity_id
_entity_poly.type
_entity_poly.pdbx_seq_one_letter_code
_entity_poly.pdbx_strand_id
1 'polypeptide(L)'
;MRIITGSARGTRLKSPVGEGTRPTADRTREALFSMLGARVYDARVLDLFAGTGALALEALSRGAAHAVLVDRVTHAILAENARRTKLTACAEMRRGDVYGQIAALAEEGRTFDLIFADPPYACGDNARVLAAVDAAALLAADGLLVLEQGAGEAIIEHSGRFSLVRERRYGAARICFCLLYTSDAA
;
A
#
# COMPACT_ATOMS: atom_id res chain seq x y z
N MET A 1 -10.76 1.28 -13.46
CA MET A 1 -10.55 1.14 -12.00
C MET A 1 -11.53 2.05 -11.25
N ARG A 2 -12.10 1.62 -10.13
CA ARG A 2 -13.04 2.39 -9.32
C ARG A 2 -12.89 2.05 -7.85
N ILE A 3 -13.35 2.93 -6.97
CA ILE A 3 -13.48 2.64 -5.53
C ILE A 3 -14.62 1.62 -5.34
N ILE A 4 -14.35 0.58 -4.56
CA ILE A 4 -15.23 -0.59 -4.44
C ILE A 4 -16.26 -0.40 -3.32
N THR A 5 -15.80 0.12 -2.16
CA THR A 5 -16.62 0.21 -0.94
C THR A 5 -16.39 1.52 -0.21
N GLY A 6 -17.25 1.86 0.75
CA GLY A 6 -17.11 3.01 1.62
C GLY A 6 -17.71 4.31 1.08
N SER A 7 -17.25 5.43 1.64
CA SER A 7 -17.81 6.77 1.39
C SER A 7 -17.69 7.24 -0.06
N ALA A 8 -16.65 6.78 -0.78
CA ALA A 8 -16.39 7.13 -2.19
C ALA A 8 -16.76 6.01 -3.17
N ARG A 9 -17.54 5.00 -2.75
CA ARG A 9 -17.93 3.84 -3.56
C ARG A 9 -18.41 4.24 -4.96
N GLY A 10 -17.93 3.53 -5.96
CA GLY A 10 -18.33 3.71 -7.37
C GLY A 10 -17.57 4.81 -8.11
N THR A 11 -16.82 5.67 -7.40
CA THR A 11 -16.02 6.73 -8.02
C THR A 11 -14.97 6.13 -8.94
N ARG A 12 -14.98 6.54 -10.22
CA ARG A 12 -13.99 6.11 -11.21
C ARG A 12 -12.68 6.88 -10.99
N LEU A 13 -11.59 6.15 -10.86
CA LEU A 13 -10.25 6.69 -10.78
C LEU A 13 -9.68 6.91 -12.18
N LYS A 14 -8.97 8.03 -12.36
CA LYS A 14 -8.18 8.32 -13.55
C LYS A 14 -6.92 7.45 -13.55
N SER A 15 -6.57 6.89 -14.70
CA SER A 15 -5.35 6.12 -14.90
C SER A 15 -4.46 6.81 -15.93
N PRO A 16 -3.15 6.56 -15.96
CA PRO A 16 -2.27 7.00 -17.04
C PRO A 16 -2.81 6.54 -18.41
N VAL A 17 -2.50 7.31 -19.44
CA VAL A 17 -2.88 6.97 -20.82
C VAL A 17 -2.15 5.69 -21.23
N GLY A 18 -2.90 4.70 -21.73
CA GLY A 18 -2.36 3.40 -22.16
C GLY A 18 -2.43 2.29 -21.09
N GLU A 19 -2.70 2.62 -19.83
CA GLU A 19 -2.97 1.61 -18.79
C GLU A 19 -4.47 1.31 -18.73
N GLY A 20 -4.89 0.22 -19.37
CA GLY A 20 -6.26 -0.27 -19.28
C GLY A 20 -6.58 -0.80 -17.89
N THR A 21 -7.79 -0.51 -17.39
CA THR A 21 -8.28 -1.12 -16.16
C THR A 21 -8.49 -2.62 -16.35
N ARG A 22 -7.76 -3.45 -15.62
CA ARG A 22 -7.95 -4.90 -15.63
C ARG A 22 -9.06 -5.26 -14.62
N PRO A 23 -10.15 -5.96 -15.03
CA PRO A 23 -11.17 -6.43 -14.09
C PRO A 23 -10.60 -7.30 -12.95
N THR A 24 -9.49 -7.96 -13.21
CA THR A 24 -8.73 -8.76 -12.22
C THR A 24 -8.22 -7.88 -11.08
N ALA A 25 -7.73 -6.66 -11.38
CA ALA A 25 -7.22 -5.74 -10.36
C ALA A 25 -8.31 -5.29 -9.36
N ASP A 26 -9.54 -5.06 -9.80
CA ASP A 26 -10.66 -4.71 -8.91
C ASP A 26 -11.02 -5.88 -7.99
N ARG A 27 -11.05 -7.13 -8.49
CA ARG A 27 -11.31 -8.34 -7.68
C ARG A 27 -10.20 -8.62 -6.68
N THR A 28 -8.94 -8.46 -7.08
CA THR A 28 -7.78 -8.63 -6.20
C THR A 28 -7.83 -7.63 -5.05
N ARG A 29 -8.15 -6.36 -5.37
CA ARG A 29 -8.28 -5.31 -4.35
C ARG A 29 -9.46 -5.58 -3.41
N GLU A 30 -10.61 -6.02 -3.91
CA GLU A 30 -11.74 -6.41 -3.08
C GLU A 30 -11.38 -7.54 -2.12
N ALA A 31 -10.72 -8.59 -2.60
CA ALA A 31 -10.26 -9.70 -1.79
C ALA A 31 -9.23 -9.26 -0.75
N LEU A 32 -8.27 -8.38 -1.12
CA LEU A 32 -7.31 -7.79 -0.21
C LEU A 32 -8.01 -7.08 0.95
N PHE A 33 -8.93 -6.16 0.66
CA PHE A 33 -9.61 -5.40 1.70
C PHE A 33 -10.57 -6.26 2.54
N SER A 34 -11.11 -7.33 1.99
CA SER A 34 -11.87 -8.33 2.76
C SER A 34 -10.98 -9.05 3.79
N MET A 35 -9.72 -9.34 3.43
CA MET A 35 -8.75 -9.95 4.35
C MET A 35 -8.24 -8.97 5.41
N LEU A 36 -8.10 -7.69 5.08
CA LEU A 36 -7.72 -6.64 6.03
C LEU A 36 -8.81 -6.38 7.07
N GLY A 37 -10.08 -6.48 6.68
CA GLY A 37 -11.22 -6.35 7.58
C GLY A 37 -11.19 -5.08 8.41
N ALA A 38 -11.33 -5.21 9.73
CA ALA A 38 -11.37 -4.10 10.68
C ALA A 38 -10.04 -3.33 10.82
N ARG A 39 -8.91 -3.89 10.38
CA ARG A 39 -7.60 -3.21 10.43
C ARG A 39 -7.53 -1.93 9.61
N VAL A 40 -8.46 -1.73 8.68
CA VAL A 40 -8.51 -0.53 7.83
C VAL A 40 -9.14 0.65 8.56
N TYR A 41 -10.09 0.40 9.46
CA TYR A 41 -10.81 1.45 10.14
C TYR A 41 -9.89 2.23 11.10
N ASP A 42 -9.91 3.56 10.99
CA ASP A 42 -9.07 4.49 11.77
C ASP A 42 -7.56 4.31 11.58
N ALA A 43 -7.13 3.53 10.58
CA ALA A 43 -5.73 3.24 10.31
C ALA A 43 -5.00 4.46 9.69
N ARG A 44 -3.73 4.63 10.07
CA ARG A 44 -2.75 5.46 9.38
C ARG A 44 -2.12 4.62 8.28
N VAL A 45 -2.30 5.02 7.04
CA VAL A 45 -1.92 4.25 5.86
C VAL A 45 -0.73 4.90 5.15
N LEU A 46 0.22 4.09 4.71
CA LEU A 46 1.28 4.48 3.79
C LEU A 46 1.17 3.64 2.52
N ASP A 47 1.07 4.29 1.37
CA ASP A 47 1.04 3.65 0.05
C ASP A 47 2.32 4.02 -0.69
N LEU A 48 3.27 3.09 -0.71
CA LEU A 48 4.52 3.19 -1.44
C LEU A 48 4.28 2.70 -2.88
N PHE A 49 4.71 3.48 -3.86
CA PHE A 49 4.41 3.25 -5.28
C PHE A 49 2.91 3.39 -5.62
N ALA A 50 2.28 4.44 -5.09
CA ALA A 50 0.82 4.60 -5.07
C ALA A 50 0.14 4.63 -6.46
N GLY A 51 0.86 4.98 -7.53
CA GLY A 51 0.34 4.97 -8.89
C GLY A 51 -0.93 5.83 -9.04
N THR A 52 -2.08 5.20 -9.21
CA THR A 52 -3.38 5.90 -9.25
C THR A 52 -3.96 6.23 -7.88
N GLY A 53 -3.35 5.77 -6.80
CA GLY A 53 -3.84 5.88 -5.43
C GLY A 53 -4.94 4.88 -5.08
N ALA A 54 -5.11 3.82 -5.86
CA ALA A 54 -6.25 2.92 -5.72
C ALA A 54 -6.32 2.21 -4.36
N LEU A 55 -5.18 1.82 -3.78
CA LEU A 55 -5.13 1.16 -2.47
C LEU A 55 -5.40 2.15 -1.35
N ALA A 56 -4.66 3.25 -1.31
CA ALA A 56 -4.83 4.26 -0.26
C ALA A 56 -6.21 4.93 -0.28
N LEU A 57 -6.74 5.29 -1.45
CA LEU A 57 -8.07 5.89 -1.58
C LEU A 57 -9.19 4.89 -1.25
N GLU A 58 -9.01 3.60 -1.55
CA GLU A 58 -9.93 2.56 -1.09
C GLU A 58 -9.89 2.43 0.44
N ALA A 59 -8.70 2.46 1.06
CA ALA A 59 -8.55 2.43 2.52
C ALA A 59 -9.26 3.64 3.17
N LEU A 60 -9.01 4.85 2.67
CA LEU A 60 -9.68 6.06 3.15
C LEU A 60 -11.19 6.00 2.98
N SER A 61 -11.66 5.50 1.84
CA SER A 61 -13.09 5.31 1.58
C SER A 61 -13.75 4.35 2.57
N ARG A 62 -12.99 3.39 3.09
CA ARG A 62 -13.42 2.40 4.10
C ARG A 62 -13.25 2.86 5.54
N GLY A 63 -12.79 4.09 5.75
CA GLY A 63 -12.70 4.71 7.07
C GLY A 63 -11.31 4.73 7.68
N ALA A 64 -10.23 4.57 6.90
CA ALA A 64 -8.90 4.90 7.38
C ALA A 64 -8.81 6.39 7.77
N ALA A 65 -8.07 6.69 8.83
CA ALA A 65 -7.98 8.05 9.36
C ALA A 65 -7.20 8.99 8.43
N HIS A 66 -6.09 8.49 7.90
CA HIS A 66 -5.19 9.27 7.05
C HIS A 66 -4.37 8.36 6.15
N ALA A 67 -4.01 8.83 4.96
CA ALA A 67 -3.11 8.12 4.07
C ALA A 67 -2.02 9.04 3.51
N VAL A 68 -0.78 8.55 3.49
CA VAL A 68 0.34 9.12 2.75
C VAL A 68 0.54 8.31 1.48
N LEU A 69 0.49 8.98 0.34
CA LEU A 69 0.63 8.38 -0.99
C LEU A 69 1.93 8.86 -1.62
N VAL A 70 2.85 7.94 -1.85
CA VAL A 70 4.17 8.24 -2.43
C VAL A 70 4.21 7.76 -3.87
N ASP A 71 4.49 8.68 -4.80
CA ASP A 71 4.76 8.33 -6.18
C ASP A 71 5.66 9.39 -6.86
N ARG A 72 6.55 8.94 -7.71
CA ARG A 72 7.47 9.83 -8.43
C ARG A 72 6.85 10.45 -9.66
N VAL A 73 5.98 9.71 -10.35
CA VAL A 73 5.52 10.04 -11.71
C VAL A 73 4.06 10.51 -11.72
N THR A 74 3.19 9.86 -10.97
CA THR A 74 1.73 9.99 -11.09
C THR A 74 1.10 11.03 -10.17
N HIS A 75 1.89 11.90 -9.54
CA HIS A 75 1.42 12.89 -8.56
C HIS A 75 0.19 13.70 -9.01
N ALA A 76 0.14 14.13 -10.28
CA ALA A 76 -1.03 14.85 -10.81
C ALA A 76 -2.29 13.99 -10.89
N ILE A 77 -2.13 12.69 -11.18
CA ILE A 77 -3.23 11.72 -11.21
C ILE A 77 -3.71 11.44 -9.80
N LEU A 78 -2.81 11.30 -8.83
CA LEU A 78 -3.13 11.14 -7.41
C LEU A 78 -3.98 12.30 -6.91
N ALA A 79 -3.54 13.55 -7.16
CA ALA A 79 -4.27 14.77 -6.77
C ALA A 79 -5.67 14.81 -7.40
N GLU A 80 -5.79 14.46 -8.67
CA GLU A 80 -7.08 14.39 -9.36
C GLU A 80 -7.99 13.31 -8.73
N ASN A 81 -7.47 12.13 -8.44
CA ASN A 81 -8.23 11.04 -7.86
C ASN A 81 -8.65 11.32 -6.41
N ALA A 82 -7.81 11.98 -5.61
CA ALA A 82 -8.16 12.43 -4.26
C ALA A 82 -9.31 13.45 -4.29
N ARG A 83 -9.32 14.37 -5.27
CA ARG A 83 -10.43 15.31 -5.46
C ARG A 83 -11.71 14.62 -5.91
N ARG A 84 -11.63 13.69 -6.87
CA ARG A 84 -12.79 12.93 -7.38
C ARG A 84 -13.47 12.11 -6.30
N THR A 85 -12.69 11.52 -5.40
CA THR A 85 -13.18 10.75 -4.27
C THR A 85 -13.61 11.61 -3.08
N LYS A 86 -13.34 12.92 -3.12
CA LYS A 86 -13.57 13.89 -2.01
C LYS A 86 -12.79 13.55 -0.74
N LEU A 87 -11.64 12.88 -0.88
CA LEU A 87 -10.80 12.42 0.23
C LEU A 87 -9.53 13.26 0.40
N THR A 88 -9.42 14.40 -0.25
CA THR A 88 -8.23 15.27 -0.23
C THR A 88 -7.81 15.69 1.18
N ALA A 89 -8.75 15.87 2.09
CA ALA A 89 -8.46 16.28 3.46
C ALA A 89 -7.71 15.20 4.28
N CYS A 90 -7.86 13.93 3.89
CA CYS A 90 -7.25 12.78 4.58
C CYS A 90 -6.10 12.16 3.77
N ALA A 91 -5.78 12.68 2.58
CA ALA A 91 -4.79 12.16 1.67
C ALA A 91 -3.60 13.14 1.54
N GLU A 92 -2.44 12.74 2.03
CA GLU A 92 -1.18 13.46 1.85
C GLU A 92 -0.42 12.85 0.67
N MET A 93 -0.21 13.64 -0.39
CA MET A 93 0.50 13.16 -1.57
C MET A 93 1.94 13.65 -1.55
N ARG A 94 2.89 12.72 -1.62
CA ARG A 94 4.33 13.00 -1.66
C ARG A 94 4.91 12.62 -3.02
N ARG A 95 5.49 13.61 -3.69
CA ARG A 95 6.20 13.37 -4.95
C ARG A 95 7.66 13.12 -4.67
N GLY A 96 8.17 11.97 -5.08
CA GLY A 96 9.59 11.67 -4.96
C GLY A 96 9.93 10.20 -5.12
N ASP A 97 11.20 9.91 -4.99
CA ASP A 97 11.70 8.55 -4.87
C ASP A 97 11.24 7.92 -3.57
N VAL A 98 10.80 6.67 -3.63
CA VAL A 98 10.23 5.95 -2.48
C VAL A 98 11.22 5.87 -1.32
N TYR A 99 12.49 5.58 -1.58
CA TYR A 99 13.50 5.43 -0.53
C TYR A 99 13.83 6.76 0.15
N GLY A 100 13.87 7.85 -0.62
CA GLY A 100 14.01 9.20 -0.06
C GLY A 100 12.81 9.60 0.80
N GLN A 101 11.60 9.22 0.39
CA GLN A 101 10.39 9.49 1.18
C GLN A 101 10.31 8.62 2.45
N ILE A 102 10.77 7.37 2.40
CA ILE A 102 10.90 6.51 3.59
C ILE A 102 11.82 7.19 4.63
N ALA A 103 13.00 7.68 4.21
CA ALA A 103 13.92 8.37 5.10
C ALA A 103 13.30 9.64 5.70
N ALA A 104 12.66 10.48 4.87
CA ALA A 104 12.00 11.71 5.34
C ALA A 104 10.87 11.42 6.35
N LEU A 105 10.05 10.38 6.10
CA LEU A 105 8.99 9.96 7.04
C LEU A 105 9.56 9.46 8.37
N ALA A 106 10.72 8.79 8.35
CA ALA A 106 11.40 8.37 9.56
C ALA A 106 11.93 9.57 10.37
N GLU A 107 12.55 10.56 9.71
CA GLU A 107 13.00 11.80 10.33
C GLU A 107 11.85 12.60 10.94
N GLU A 108 10.65 12.54 10.35
CA GLU A 108 9.41 13.13 10.89
C GLU A 108 8.82 12.32 12.05
N GLY A 109 9.39 11.17 12.41
CA GLY A 109 8.88 10.28 13.46
C GLY A 109 7.54 9.64 13.13
N ARG A 110 7.22 9.49 11.84
CA ARG A 110 5.94 8.92 11.39
C ARG A 110 5.92 7.41 11.54
N THR A 111 4.77 6.89 11.93
CA THR A 111 4.48 5.44 11.95
C THR A 111 3.11 5.16 11.36
N PHE A 112 2.95 3.98 10.79
CA PHE A 112 1.76 3.58 10.06
C PHE A 112 1.25 2.23 10.55
N ASP A 113 -0.07 2.08 10.58
CA ASP A 113 -0.75 0.86 10.98
C ASP A 113 -0.88 -0.11 9.79
N LEU A 114 -0.88 0.45 8.57
CA LEU A 114 -0.98 -0.30 7.32
C LEU A 114 -0.06 0.30 6.27
N ILE A 115 0.84 -0.52 5.72
CA ILE A 115 1.74 -0.12 4.63
C ILE A 115 1.44 -0.98 3.41
N PHE A 116 1.16 -0.35 2.27
CA PHE A 116 1.09 -0.99 0.97
C PHE A 116 2.37 -0.75 0.20
N ALA A 117 2.88 -1.77 -0.47
CA ALA A 117 4.00 -1.67 -1.38
C ALA A 117 3.77 -2.55 -2.61
N ASP A 118 3.73 -1.90 -3.79
CA ASP A 118 3.62 -2.54 -5.10
C ASP A 118 4.77 -2.02 -5.98
N PRO A 119 6.02 -2.43 -5.69
CA PRO A 119 7.16 -1.98 -6.46
C PRO A 119 7.09 -2.52 -7.90
N PRO A 120 7.61 -1.78 -8.89
CA PRO A 120 7.70 -2.29 -10.26
C PRO A 120 8.48 -3.62 -10.27
N TYR A 121 8.00 -4.58 -11.08
CA TYR A 121 8.52 -5.96 -11.17
C TYR A 121 9.99 -6.05 -11.68
N ALA A 122 10.90 -5.27 -11.09
CA ALA A 122 12.33 -5.34 -11.36
C ALA A 122 13.03 -6.05 -10.21
N CYS A 123 13.95 -6.95 -10.57
CA CYS A 123 14.66 -7.84 -9.66
C CYS A 123 15.11 -7.21 -8.33
N GLY A 124 14.60 -7.74 -7.22
CA GLY A 124 15.10 -7.43 -5.88
C GLY A 124 14.48 -6.23 -5.16
N ASP A 125 13.59 -5.47 -5.76
CA ASP A 125 12.98 -4.30 -5.13
C ASP A 125 12.14 -4.66 -3.91
N ASN A 126 11.49 -5.82 -3.88
CA ASN A 126 10.70 -6.29 -2.76
C ASN A 126 11.51 -6.42 -1.46
N ALA A 127 12.68 -7.08 -1.52
CA ALA A 127 13.56 -7.23 -0.36
C ALA A 127 14.12 -5.87 0.09
N ARG A 128 14.46 -5.01 -0.87
CA ARG A 128 14.97 -3.67 -0.59
C ARG A 128 13.93 -2.76 0.09
N VAL A 129 12.66 -2.83 -0.36
CA VAL A 129 11.56 -2.08 0.28
C VAL A 129 11.34 -2.56 1.71
N LEU A 130 11.28 -3.88 1.94
CA LEU A 130 11.14 -4.45 3.28
C LEU A 130 12.29 -3.97 4.20
N ALA A 131 13.54 -4.08 3.74
CA ALA A 131 14.70 -3.63 4.51
C ALA A 131 14.66 -2.12 4.81
N ALA A 132 14.24 -1.30 3.85
CA ALA A 132 14.15 0.15 4.05
C ALA A 132 13.05 0.53 5.06
N VAL A 133 11.86 -0.08 4.96
CA VAL A 133 10.74 0.15 5.89
C VAL A 133 11.10 -0.33 7.30
N ASP A 134 11.82 -1.46 7.42
CA ASP A 134 12.28 -2.00 8.70
C ASP A 134 13.31 -1.07 9.36
N ALA A 135 14.35 -0.69 8.63
CA ALA A 135 15.40 0.20 9.13
C ALA A 135 14.84 1.57 9.57
N ALA A 136 13.85 2.08 8.86
CA ALA A 136 13.16 3.32 9.15
C ALA A 136 12.10 3.21 10.27
N ALA A 137 11.82 2.01 10.77
CA ALA A 137 10.81 1.73 11.80
C ALA A 137 9.43 2.35 11.50
N LEU A 138 9.02 2.36 10.23
CA LEU A 138 7.77 3.01 9.80
C LEU A 138 6.50 2.21 10.13
N LEU A 139 6.60 0.89 10.36
CA LEU A 139 5.45 0.08 10.72
C LEU A 139 5.22 0.11 12.23
N ALA A 140 4.00 0.39 12.68
CA ALA A 140 3.60 0.28 14.08
C ALA A 140 3.73 -1.17 14.57
N ALA A 141 3.83 -1.39 15.89
CA ALA A 141 4.08 -2.71 16.49
C ALA A 141 3.05 -3.77 16.02
N ASP A 142 1.76 -3.41 15.98
CA ASP A 142 0.67 -4.28 15.51
C ASP A 142 0.30 -4.03 14.04
N GLY A 143 1.12 -3.25 13.33
CA GLY A 143 0.90 -2.86 11.95
C GLY A 143 1.08 -4.03 10.98
N LEU A 144 0.52 -3.87 9.80
CA LEU A 144 0.60 -4.86 8.72
C LEU A 144 1.20 -4.23 7.46
N LEU A 145 2.20 -4.87 6.90
CA LEU A 145 2.74 -4.53 5.59
C LEU A 145 2.17 -5.51 4.55
N VAL A 146 1.63 -4.96 3.48
CA VAL A 146 1.09 -5.69 2.33
C VAL A 146 1.98 -5.43 1.14
N LEU A 147 2.63 -6.48 0.66
CA LEU A 147 3.54 -6.44 -0.47
C LEU A 147 2.94 -7.16 -1.67
N GLU A 148 2.90 -6.52 -2.83
CA GLU A 148 2.59 -7.17 -4.10
C GLU A 148 3.89 -7.67 -4.77
N GLN A 149 3.89 -8.91 -5.22
CA GLN A 149 4.99 -9.56 -5.94
C GLN A 149 4.48 -10.23 -7.21
N GLY A 150 5.37 -10.44 -8.17
CA GLY A 150 5.13 -11.37 -9.27
C GLY A 150 4.95 -12.80 -8.74
N ALA A 151 3.96 -13.55 -9.25
CA ALA A 151 3.70 -14.92 -8.79
C ALA A 151 4.87 -15.90 -9.07
N GLY A 152 5.77 -15.55 -9.98
CA GLY A 152 7.00 -16.32 -10.30
C GLY A 152 8.22 -15.94 -9.47
N GLU A 153 8.15 -14.87 -8.65
CA GLU A 153 9.26 -14.48 -7.81
C GLU A 153 9.39 -15.36 -6.57
N ALA A 154 10.61 -15.45 -6.02
CA ALA A 154 10.85 -16.17 -4.77
C ALA A 154 10.08 -15.52 -3.63
N ILE A 155 9.50 -16.34 -2.75
CA ILE A 155 8.81 -15.85 -1.56
C ILE A 155 9.84 -15.35 -0.57
N ILE A 156 9.62 -14.17 -0.01
CA ILE A 156 10.41 -13.63 1.08
C ILE A 156 9.68 -13.98 2.38
N GLU A 157 10.09 -15.09 3.01
CA GLU A 157 9.49 -15.55 4.26
C GLU A 157 9.88 -14.67 5.44
N HIS A 158 11.13 -14.18 5.44
CA HIS A 158 11.69 -13.30 6.47
C HIS A 158 12.58 -12.22 5.86
N SER A 159 12.51 -11.00 6.38
CA SER A 159 13.39 -9.88 6.02
C SER A 159 13.54 -8.94 7.22
N GLY A 160 14.70 -8.94 7.87
CA GLY A 160 14.89 -8.22 9.11
C GLY A 160 13.88 -8.68 10.17
N ARG A 161 13.10 -7.75 10.71
CA ARG A 161 12.02 -8.03 11.66
C ARG A 161 10.71 -8.46 11.02
N PHE A 162 10.60 -8.42 9.68
CA PHE A 162 9.39 -8.85 8.99
C PHE A 162 9.32 -10.36 8.83
N SER A 163 8.15 -10.93 9.11
CA SER A 163 7.79 -12.31 8.83
C SER A 163 6.53 -12.38 7.98
N LEU A 164 6.56 -13.20 6.95
CA LEU A 164 5.38 -13.52 6.13
C LEU A 164 4.38 -14.33 6.95
N VAL A 165 3.18 -13.79 7.13
CA VAL A 165 2.11 -14.49 7.88
C VAL A 165 1.02 -15.05 6.98
N ARG A 166 0.90 -14.54 5.77
CA ARG A 166 -0.09 -15.00 4.79
C ARG A 166 0.31 -14.61 3.39
N GLU A 167 0.02 -15.47 2.43
CA GLU A 167 0.07 -15.12 1.00
C GLU A 167 -1.22 -15.52 0.27
N ARG A 168 -1.49 -14.85 -0.85
CA ARG A 168 -2.56 -15.21 -1.79
C ARG A 168 -2.14 -14.89 -3.21
N ARG A 169 -2.41 -15.81 -4.14
CA ARG A 169 -2.14 -15.64 -5.57
C ARG A 169 -3.38 -15.21 -6.33
N TYR A 170 -3.19 -14.25 -7.23
CA TYR A 170 -4.22 -13.72 -8.11
C TYR A 170 -3.64 -13.61 -9.54
N GLY A 171 -3.75 -14.66 -10.32
CA GLY A 171 -3.14 -14.74 -11.65
C GLY A 171 -1.62 -14.61 -11.58
N ALA A 172 -1.07 -13.57 -12.22
CA ALA A 172 0.36 -13.28 -12.24
C ALA A 172 0.86 -12.50 -11.01
N ALA A 173 -0.03 -12.09 -10.11
CA ALA A 173 0.32 -11.36 -8.88
C ALA A 173 0.20 -12.26 -7.64
N ARG A 174 1.02 -11.96 -6.64
CA ARG A 174 0.96 -12.52 -5.29
C ARG A 174 0.87 -11.39 -4.29
N ILE A 175 -0.06 -11.46 -3.37
CA ILE A 175 -0.18 -10.54 -2.24
C ILE A 175 0.38 -11.21 -1.00
N CYS A 176 1.39 -10.60 -0.40
CA CYS A 176 2.08 -11.05 0.80
C CYS A 176 1.72 -10.15 1.96
N PHE A 177 1.38 -10.72 3.10
CA PHE A 177 1.06 -10.02 4.34
C PHE A 177 2.20 -10.28 5.33
N CYS A 178 2.88 -9.22 5.76
CA CYS A 178 4.04 -9.29 6.64
C CYS A 178 3.75 -8.53 7.94
N LEU A 179 4.07 -9.14 9.08
CA LEU A 179 4.03 -8.54 10.40
C LEU A 179 5.46 -8.37 10.94
N LEU A 180 5.65 -7.44 11.88
CA LEU A 180 6.87 -7.39 12.66
C LEU A 180 6.91 -8.59 13.60
N TYR A 181 8.00 -9.34 13.55
CA TYR A 181 8.27 -10.37 14.55
C TYR A 181 8.72 -9.69 15.84
N THR A 182 7.93 -9.83 16.89
CA THR A 182 8.32 -9.45 18.26
C THR A 182 8.75 -10.72 18.98
N SER A 183 9.97 -10.76 19.50
CA SER A 183 10.54 -11.90 20.24
C SER A 183 9.84 -12.22 21.54
N ASP A 184 8.76 -11.51 21.89
CA ASP A 184 8.05 -11.62 23.15
C ASP A 184 6.81 -12.54 23.12
N ALA A 185 6.65 -13.34 22.05
CA ALA A 185 5.59 -14.35 21.97
C ALA A 185 6.16 -15.76 22.24
N ALA A 186 6.70 -15.96 23.44
CA ALA A 186 7.04 -17.28 23.98
C ALA A 186 6.32 -17.51 25.29
#